data_253e76965d4e3b8db1b2c42e79bbdc21
#
_entry.id   253e76965d4e3b8db1b2c42e79bbdc21
#
_cell.length_a   1.000
_cell.length_b   1.000
_cell.length_c   1.000
_cell.angle_alpha   90.00
_cell.angle_beta   90.00
_cell.angle_gamma   90.00
#
_symmetry.space_group_name_H-M   'P 1'
#
loop_
_entity.id
_entity.type
_entity.pdbx_description
1 polymer ?
#
loop_
_entity_poly.entity_id
_entity_poly.type
_entity_poly.pdbx_seq_one_letter_code
_entity_poly.pdbx_strand_id
1 'polypeptide(L)'
;MKNRLILKASAGTGKTYRLSLEYVASLCCGNDFKDILVMTFTKKATAEIKDRILKFLKQLKENGEEAKELRENILKLYPEIDFNQSKIEKIYEEVVQNRDKLRIYTIDAFTNLIFKKAIAPYLKIYSYEIIDEEENKKTIFKILDKLFTIKEDFAKFKEFLKDNTERDIDNYIDLIDKLLSHRWKIIVLGDRLNIKREAFQVKSNFNIMENLLEIVGSVAIEKKEPTEAF
;
A
#
# COMPACT_ATOMS: atom_id res chain seq x y z
N MET A 1 -19.63 -19.25 4.89
CA MET A 1 -19.47 -17.84 4.44
C MET A 1 -19.50 -17.73 2.92
N LYS A 2 -20.05 -16.66 2.35
CA LYS A 2 -20.03 -16.42 0.90
C LYS A 2 -18.59 -16.20 0.43
N ASN A 3 -18.16 -16.88 -0.62
CA ASN A 3 -16.79 -16.78 -1.13
C ASN A 3 -16.40 -15.37 -1.64
N ARG A 4 -17.39 -14.56 -2.06
CA ARG A 4 -17.20 -13.17 -2.49
C ARG A 4 -18.45 -12.37 -2.19
N LEU A 5 -18.30 -11.23 -1.54
CA LEU A 5 -19.36 -10.27 -1.27
C LEU A 5 -18.89 -8.86 -1.67
N ILE A 6 -19.67 -8.20 -2.52
CA ILE A 6 -19.44 -6.81 -2.92
C ILE A 6 -20.60 -5.97 -2.35
N LEU A 7 -20.28 -5.01 -1.50
CA LEU A 7 -21.23 -4.07 -0.91
C LEU A 7 -21.03 -2.69 -1.53
N LYS A 8 -22.03 -2.23 -2.29
CA LYS A 8 -22.05 -0.85 -2.78
C LYS A 8 -22.74 0.02 -1.73
N ALA A 9 -22.07 1.08 -1.31
CA ALA A 9 -22.59 1.98 -0.30
C ALA A 9 -22.02 3.40 -0.47
N SER A 10 -22.88 4.40 -0.35
CA SER A 10 -22.47 5.81 -0.33
C SER A 10 -21.84 6.22 1.01
N ALA A 11 -21.37 7.47 1.11
CA ALA A 11 -20.84 7.98 2.38
C ALA A 11 -21.94 7.98 3.45
N GLY A 12 -21.59 7.63 4.70
CA GLY A 12 -22.53 7.61 5.82
C GLY A 12 -23.48 6.40 5.91
N THR A 13 -23.44 5.46 4.97
CA THR A 13 -24.39 4.33 4.90
C THR A 13 -24.01 3.12 5.77
N GLY A 14 -23.20 3.30 6.79
CA GLY A 14 -22.88 2.21 7.74
C GLY A 14 -21.85 1.19 7.25
N LYS A 15 -20.99 1.52 6.25
CA LYS A 15 -19.94 0.60 5.76
C LYS A 15 -19.05 0.07 6.87
N THR A 16 -18.56 0.95 7.74
CA THR A 16 -17.70 0.58 8.88
C THR A 16 -18.46 -0.30 9.88
N TYR A 17 -19.74 0.00 10.12
CA TYR A 17 -20.61 -0.83 10.93
C TYR A 17 -20.72 -2.25 10.36
N ARG A 18 -21.05 -2.35 9.06
CA ARG A 18 -21.19 -3.63 8.38
C ARG A 18 -19.88 -4.43 8.38
N LEU A 19 -18.75 -3.78 8.14
CA LEU A 19 -17.45 -4.44 8.15
C LEU A 19 -17.10 -4.99 9.55
N SER A 20 -17.40 -4.23 10.60
CA SER A 20 -17.21 -4.68 12.00
C SER A 20 -18.13 -5.84 12.33
N LEU A 21 -19.37 -5.84 11.81
CA LEU A 21 -20.32 -6.94 11.98
C LEU A 21 -19.83 -8.22 11.30
N GLU A 22 -19.31 -8.12 10.06
CA GLU A 22 -18.71 -9.25 9.32
C GLU A 22 -17.51 -9.82 10.06
N TYR A 23 -16.68 -8.97 10.66
CA TYR A 23 -15.53 -9.40 11.45
C TYR A 23 -15.98 -10.23 12.67
N VAL A 24 -16.94 -9.73 13.44
CA VAL A 24 -17.46 -10.42 14.62
C VAL A 24 -18.19 -11.71 14.23
N ALA A 25 -18.96 -11.69 13.15
CA ALA A 25 -19.61 -12.90 12.61
C ALA A 25 -18.56 -13.96 12.23
N SER A 26 -17.47 -13.55 11.61
CA SER A 26 -16.36 -14.45 11.26
C SER A 26 -15.75 -15.13 12.47
N LEU A 27 -15.52 -14.38 13.56
CA LEU A 27 -15.05 -14.95 14.84
C LEU A 27 -16.07 -15.93 15.43
N CYS A 28 -17.37 -15.59 15.40
CA CYS A 28 -18.43 -16.47 15.88
C CYS A 28 -18.55 -17.76 15.05
N CYS A 29 -18.23 -17.71 13.74
CA CYS A 29 -18.10 -18.90 12.90
C CYS A 29 -16.89 -19.79 13.25
N GLY A 30 -15.99 -19.32 14.11
CA GLY A 30 -14.82 -20.08 14.58
C GLY A 30 -13.52 -19.78 13.84
N ASN A 31 -13.47 -18.72 13.05
CA ASN A 31 -12.21 -18.27 12.45
C ASN A 31 -11.33 -17.59 13.52
N ASP A 32 -10.03 -17.83 13.47
CA ASP A 32 -9.07 -17.14 14.36
C ASP A 32 -8.93 -15.68 13.90
N PHE A 33 -8.81 -14.75 14.85
CA PHE A 33 -8.57 -13.33 14.55
C PHE A 33 -7.27 -13.11 13.75
N LYS A 34 -6.32 -14.04 13.84
CA LYS A 34 -5.07 -14.03 13.07
C LYS A 34 -5.28 -14.30 11.57
N ASP A 35 -6.39 -14.93 11.23
CA ASP A 35 -6.70 -15.30 9.83
C ASP A 35 -7.61 -14.26 9.16
N ILE A 36 -8.11 -13.27 9.92
CA ILE A 36 -8.96 -12.22 9.42
C ILE A 36 -8.13 -10.98 9.15
N LEU A 37 -8.09 -10.55 7.89
CA LEU A 37 -7.43 -9.31 7.46
C LEU A 37 -8.48 -8.26 7.08
N VAL A 38 -8.35 -7.06 7.65
CA VAL A 38 -9.15 -5.88 7.27
C VAL A 38 -8.23 -4.77 6.79
N MET A 39 -8.58 -4.17 5.66
CA MET A 39 -7.85 -3.04 5.09
C MET A 39 -8.75 -1.82 4.91
N THR A 40 -8.20 -0.65 5.21
CA THR A 40 -8.87 0.66 5.10
C THR A 40 -7.97 1.68 4.42
N PHE A 41 -8.51 2.84 4.06
CA PHE A 41 -7.72 3.94 3.51
C PHE A 41 -7.10 4.84 4.58
N THR A 42 -7.70 4.96 5.76
CA THR A 42 -7.27 5.94 6.77
C THR A 42 -6.98 5.29 8.12
N LYS A 43 -6.02 5.86 8.85
CA LYS A 43 -5.72 5.46 10.24
C LYS A 43 -6.93 5.63 11.15
N LYS A 44 -7.74 6.68 10.93
CA LYS A 44 -8.98 6.92 11.68
C LYS A 44 -9.98 5.79 11.51
N ALA A 45 -10.23 5.35 10.26
CA ALA A 45 -11.12 4.22 9.99
C ALA A 45 -10.59 2.91 10.61
N THR A 46 -9.28 2.69 10.59
CA THR A 46 -8.65 1.54 11.25
C THR A 46 -8.93 1.51 12.74
N ALA A 47 -8.76 2.64 13.44
CA ALA A 47 -9.03 2.77 14.87
C ALA A 47 -10.53 2.56 15.16
N GLU A 48 -11.41 3.21 14.40
CA GLU A 48 -12.86 3.10 14.54
C GLU A 48 -13.35 1.65 14.40
N ILE A 49 -12.81 0.90 13.41
CA ILE A 49 -13.16 -0.53 13.23
C ILE A 49 -12.72 -1.35 14.44
N LYS A 50 -11.49 -1.16 14.93
CA LYS A 50 -10.98 -1.86 16.11
C LYS A 50 -11.84 -1.62 17.34
N ASP A 51 -12.17 -0.37 17.62
CA ASP A 51 -12.97 0.00 18.78
C ASP A 51 -14.41 -0.54 18.66
N ARG A 52 -14.98 -0.55 17.46
CA ARG A 52 -16.31 -1.09 17.21
C ARG A 52 -16.36 -2.61 17.35
N ILE A 53 -15.36 -3.34 16.89
CA ILE A 53 -15.25 -4.79 17.09
C ILE A 53 -15.21 -5.11 18.58
N LEU A 54 -14.38 -4.42 19.36
CA LEU A 54 -14.30 -4.61 20.80
C LEU A 54 -15.62 -4.28 21.49
N LYS A 55 -16.28 -3.19 21.07
CA LYS A 55 -17.61 -2.82 21.58
C LYS A 55 -18.63 -3.92 21.30
N PHE A 56 -18.70 -4.44 20.09
CA PHE A 56 -19.64 -5.50 19.72
C PHE A 56 -19.39 -6.79 20.50
N LEU A 57 -18.14 -7.21 20.64
CA LEU A 57 -17.80 -8.39 21.43
C LEU A 57 -18.13 -8.20 22.91
N LYS A 58 -17.93 -7.00 23.46
CA LYS A 58 -18.32 -6.65 24.83
C LYS A 58 -19.83 -6.73 25.00
N GLN A 59 -20.61 -6.15 24.11
CA GLN A 59 -22.08 -6.20 24.13
C GLN A 59 -22.58 -7.66 24.09
N LEU A 60 -22.01 -8.50 23.19
CA LEU A 60 -22.37 -9.91 23.11
C LEU A 60 -22.03 -10.68 24.40
N LYS A 61 -20.90 -10.37 25.07
CA LYS A 61 -20.51 -10.95 26.35
C LYS A 61 -21.47 -10.54 27.48
N GLU A 62 -21.84 -9.26 27.53
CA GLU A 62 -22.75 -8.73 28.58
C GLU A 62 -24.20 -9.22 28.43
N ASN A 63 -24.56 -9.70 27.23
CA ASN A 63 -25.86 -10.34 26.95
C ASN A 63 -27.11 -9.49 27.28
N GLY A 64 -26.99 -8.15 27.18
CA GLY A 64 -28.07 -7.19 27.39
C GLY A 64 -28.98 -7.00 26.19
N GLU A 65 -29.83 -5.96 26.20
CA GLU A 65 -30.73 -5.64 25.08
C GLU A 65 -29.98 -5.32 23.81
N GLU A 66 -28.86 -4.58 23.89
CA GLU A 66 -28.00 -4.29 22.72
C GLU A 66 -27.41 -5.56 22.11
N ALA A 67 -27.16 -6.58 22.90
CA ALA A 67 -26.68 -7.87 22.41
C ALA A 67 -27.74 -8.60 21.59
N LYS A 68 -29.04 -8.49 21.99
CA LYS A 68 -30.14 -9.10 21.25
C LYS A 68 -30.22 -8.53 19.83
N GLU A 69 -30.27 -7.22 19.72
CA GLU A 69 -30.29 -6.53 18.42
C GLU A 69 -29.06 -6.90 17.56
N LEU A 70 -27.88 -6.92 18.16
CA LEU A 70 -26.65 -7.28 17.47
C LEU A 70 -26.67 -8.74 16.98
N ARG A 71 -27.15 -9.68 17.81
CA ARG A 71 -27.33 -11.09 17.41
C ARG A 71 -28.32 -11.23 16.26
N GLU A 72 -29.47 -10.55 16.32
CA GLU A 72 -30.45 -10.55 15.24
C GLU A 72 -29.85 -10.05 13.93
N ASN A 73 -29.09 -8.96 13.99
CA ASN A 73 -28.43 -8.40 12.82
C ASN A 73 -27.36 -9.35 12.23
N ILE A 74 -26.64 -10.08 13.06
CA ILE A 74 -25.70 -11.11 12.61
C ILE A 74 -26.45 -12.31 12.03
N LEU A 75 -27.51 -12.81 12.69
CA LEU A 75 -28.30 -13.95 12.25
C LEU A 75 -29.03 -13.69 10.94
N LYS A 76 -29.49 -12.46 10.67
CA LYS A 76 -30.04 -12.07 9.35
C LYS A 76 -29.06 -12.32 8.22
N LEU A 77 -27.76 -12.25 8.51
CA LEU A 77 -26.68 -12.40 7.51
C LEU A 77 -26.14 -13.82 7.48
N TYR A 78 -26.05 -14.45 8.63
CA TYR A 78 -25.46 -15.75 8.87
C TYR A 78 -26.35 -16.55 9.81
N PRO A 79 -27.44 -17.14 9.30
CA PRO A 79 -28.41 -17.89 10.13
C PRO A 79 -27.80 -19.12 10.81
N GLU A 80 -26.68 -19.61 10.31
CA GLU A 80 -25.96 -20.79 10.79
C GLU A 80 -25.13 -20.55 12.06
N ILE A 81 -24.98 -19.30 12.52
CA ILE A 81 -24.17 -18.99 13.69
C ILE A 81 -24.91 -19.37 14.96
N ASP A 82 -24.26 -20.23 15.76
CA ASP A 82 -24.69 -20.51 17.12
C ASP A 82 -23.97 -19.58 18.13
N PHE A 83 -24.74 -18.79 18.85
CA PHE A 83 -24.25 -17.88 19.88
C PHE A 83 -24.13 -18.58 21.22
N ASN A 84 -23.11 -19.41 21.42
CA ASN A 84 -22.77 -19.97 22.67
C ASN A 84 -22.07 -18.94 23.56
N GLN A 85 -22.63 -18.65 24.74
CA GLN A 85 -22.12 -17.61 25.65
C GLN A 85 -20.68 -17.86 26.08
N SER A 86 -20.33 -19.10 26.44
CA SER A 86 -18.95 -19.46 26.82
C SER A 86 -17.96 -19.26 25.66
N LYS A 87 -18.41 -19.51 24.44
CA LYS A 87 -17.58 -19.25 23.22
C LYS A 87 -17.36 -17.76 23.02
N ILE A 88 -18.40 -16.93 23.19
CA ILE A 88 -18.31 -15.47 23.06
C ILE A 88 -17.38 -14.88 24.13
N GLU A 89 -17.45 -15.34 25.36
CA GLU A 89 -16.55 -14.92 26.43
C GLU A 89 -15.08 -15.20 26.09
N LYS A 90 -14.79 -16.40 25.63
CA LYS A 90 -13.44 -16.78 25.18
C LYS A 90 -12.94 -15.90 24.03
N ILE A 91 -13.78 -15.68 22.99
CA ILE A 91 -13.46 -14.81 21.86
C ILE A 91 -13.17 -13.39 22.34
N TYR A 92 -13.99 -12.84 23.23
CA TYR A 92 -13.79 -11.51 23.78
C TYR A 92 -12.45 -11.40 24.52
N GLU A 93 -12.15 -12.32 25.43
CA GLU A 93 -10.91 -12.34 26.20
C GLU A 93 -9.69 -12.45 25.30
N GLU A 94 -9.74 -13.35 24.32
CA GLU A 94 -8.64 -13.54 23.36
C GLU A 94 -8.40 -12.29 22.52
N VAL A 95 -9.45 -11.66 22.01
CA VAL A 95 -9.34 -10.44 21.20
C VAL A 95 -8.84 -9.26 22.04
N VAL A 96 -9.30 -9.11 23.27
CA VAL A 96 -8.85 -8.03 24.17
C VAL A 96 -7.37 -8.20 24.52
N GLN A 97 -6.94 -9.41 24.88
CA GLN A 97 -5.54 -9.71 25.20
C GLN A 97 -4.60 -9.52 24.01
N ASN A 98 -5.11 -9.68 22.78
CA ASN A 98 -4.32 -9.56 21.55
C ASN A 98 -4.73 -8.36 20.69
N ARG A 99 -5.27 -7.30 21.30
CA ARG A 99 -5.76 -6.10 20.58
C ARG A 99 -4.75 -5.54 19.58
N ASP A 100 -3.48 -5.53 19.94
CA ASP A 100 -2.42 -5.00 19.09
C ASP A 100 -2.02 -5.93 17.93
N LYS A 101 -2.40 -7.21 18.03
CA LYS A 101 -2.13 -8.22 17.01
C LYS A 101 -3.24 -8.37 15.98
N LEU A 102 -4.35 -7.65 16.12
CA LEU A 102 -5.44 -7.65 15.15
C LEU A 102 -4.92 -7.13 13.80
N ARG A 103 -5.13 -7.91 12.76
CA ARG A 103 -4.67 -7.58 11.39
C ARG A 103 -5.62 -6.58 10.72
N ILE A 104 -5.73 -5.40 11.29
CA ILE A 104 -6.54 -4.30 10.78
C ILE A 104 -5.59 -3.15 10.43
N TYR A 105 -5.39 -2.89 9.14
CA TYR A 105 -4.35 -1.99 8.65
C TYR A 105 -4.92 -0.97 7.66
N THR A 106 -4.22 0.14 7.47
CA THR A 106 -4.38 0.90 6.23
C THR A 106 -3.73 0.12 5.08
N ILE A 107 -4.18 0.39 3.84
CA ILE A 107 -3.58 -0.21 2.64
C ILE A 107 -2.06 0.04 2.62
N ASP A 108 -1.63 1.27 2.90
CA ASP A 108 -0.21 1.65 2.94
C ASP A 108 0.56 0.89 4.02
N ALA A 109 0.00 0.78 5.24
CA ALA A 109 0.63 0.04 6.33
C ALA A 109 0.75 -1.45 6.00
N PHE A 110 -0.25 -2.03 5.34
CA PHE A 110 -0.20 -3.43 4.91
C PHE A 110 0.81 -3.66 3.79
N THR A 111 0.84 -2.78 2.78
CA THR A 111 1.82 -2.84 1.69
C THR A 111 3.24 -2.72 2.23
N ASN A 112 3.46 -1.78 3.17
CA ASN A 112 4.74 -1.63 3.85
C ASN A 112 5.13 -2.88 4.67
N LEU A 113 4.16 -3.52 5.33
CA LEU A 113 4.40 -4.77 6.05
C LEU A 113 4.84 -5.90 5.11
N ILE A 114 4.18 -6.04 3.94
CA ILE A 114 4.58 -7.03 2.92
C ILE A 114 5.97 -6.71 2.42
N PHE A 115 6.25 -5.46 2.05
CA PHE A 115 7.57 -5.05 1.60
C PHE A 115 8.64 -5.41 2.62
N LYS A 116 8.45 -5.01 3.87
CA LYS A 116 9.41 -5.23 4.96
C LYS A 116 9.66 -6.72 5.24
N LYS A 117 8.63 -7.55 5.18
CA LYS A 117 8.75 -8.96 5.58
C LYS A 117 9.09 -9.91 4.43
N ALA A 118 8.62 -9.62 3.23
CA ALA A 118 8.76 -10.53 2.10
C ALA A 118 9.75 -10.03 1.03
N ILE A 119 9.80 -8.72 0.77
CA ILE A 119 10.57 -8.16 -0.35
C ILE A 119 11.94 -7.67 0.11
N ALA A 120 12.00 -6.84 1.15
CA ALA A 120 13.22 -6.21 1.62
C ALA A 120 14.33 -7.22 2.00
N PRO A 121 14.05 -8.32 2.71
CA PRO A 121 15.06 -9.34 2.98
C PRO A 121 15.60 -10.01 1.71
N TYR A 122 14.74 -10.29 0.74
CA TYR A 122 15.14 -10.86 -0.54
C TYR A 122 16.06 -9.92 -1.33
N LEU A 123 15.78 -8.62 -1.31
CA LEU A 123 16.58 -7.59 -1.94
C LEU A 123 17.78 -7.13 -1.07
N LYS A 124 17.99 -7.73 0.10
CA LYS A 124 18.99 -7.32 1.09
C LYS A 124 18.88 -5.85 1.51
N ILE A 125 17.67 -5.31 1.56
CA ILE A 125 17.38 -3.95 1.99
C ILE A 125 17.13 -3.98 3.50
N TYR A 126 18.07 -3.48 4.28
CA TYR A 126 17.99 -3.47 5.75
C TYR A 126 17.31 -2.21 6.30
N SER A 127 17.34 -1.13 5.55
CA SER A 127 16.74 0.14 5.93
C SER A 127 16.18 0.86 4.71
N TYR A 128 15.00 1.45 4.83
CA TYR A 128 14.36 2.24 3.79
C TYR A 128 13.43 3.27 4.43
N GLU A 129 13.18 4.33 3.70
CA GLU A 129 12.21 5.36 4.05
C GLU A 129 11.19 5.48 2.93
N ILE A 130 9.96 5.80 3.30
CA ILE A 130 8.92 6.16 2.33
C ILE A 130 9.05 7.66 2.13
N ILE A 131 9.48 8.06 0.93
CA ILE A 131 9.59 9.48 0.58
C ILE A 131 8.18 10.06 0.34
N ASP A 132 7.97 11.27 0.81
CA ASP A 132 6.77 12.05 0.54
C ASP A 132 6.88 12.82 -0.80
N GLU A 133 5.84 13.55 -1.16
CA GLU A 133 5.82 14.32 -2.41
C GLU A 133 6.90 15.41 -2.45
N GLU A 134 7.23 16.02 -1.31
CA GLU A 134 8.25 17.08 -1.24
C GLU A 134 9.64 16.49 -1.46
N GLU A 135 9.95 15.37 -0.84
CA GLU A 135 11.22 14.67 -1.04
C GLU A 135 11.35 14.10 -2.45
N ASN A 136 10.23 13.61 -3.02
CA ASN A 136 10.19 13.18 -4.42
C ASN A 136 10.54 14.33 -5.35
N LYS A 137 9.94 15.52 -5.17
CA LYS A 137 10.29 16.73 -5.94
C LYS A 137 11.77 17.09 -5.80
N LYS A 138 12.31 17.09 -4.59
CA LYS A 138 13.76 17.35 -4.37
C LYS A 138 14.63 16.35 -5.14
N THR A 139 14.21 15.09 -5.23
CA THR A 139 14.92 14.06 -5.99
C THR A 139 14.85 14.35 -7.50
N ILE A 140 13.68 14.74 -8.01
CA ILE A 140 13.50 15.14 -9.41
C ILE A 140 14.40 16.34 -9.77
N PHE A 141 14.45 17.36 -8.91
CA PHE A 141 15.33 18.51 -9.13
C PHE A 141 16.82 18.11 -9.16
N LYS A 142 17.26 17.18 -8.32
CA LYS A 142 18.65 16.67 -8.36
C LYS A 142 18.95 15.93 -9.68
N ILE A 143 17.98 15.18 -10.20
CA ILE A 143 18.11 14.51 -11.49
C ILE A 143 18.22 15.53 -12.62
N LEU A 144 17.35 16.55 -12.61
CA LEU A 144 17.39 17.64 -13.59
C LEU A 144 18.71 18.41 -13.52
N ASP A 145 19.20 18.72 -12.34
CA ASP A 145 20.48 19.41 -12.14
C ASP A 145 21.65 18.62 -12.72
N LYS A 146 21.73 17.32 -12.41
CA LYS A 146 22.74 16.43 -13.02
C LYS A 146 22.62 16.39 -14.56
N LEU A 147 21.40 16.27 -15.06
CA LEU A 147 21.12 16.21 -16.49
C LEU A 147 21.52 17.52 -17.22
N PHE A 148 21.30 18.66 -16.59
CA PHE A 148 21.68 19.97 -17.15
C PHE A 148 23.17 20.27 -17.04
N THR A 149 23.86 19.62 -16.13
CA THR A 149 25.31 19.80 -15.94
C THR A 149 26.12 19.05 -17.03
N ILE A 150 25.63 17.94 -17.53
CA ILE A 150 26.29 17.13 -18.56
C ILE A 150 25.86 17.63 -19.95
N LYS A 151 26.73 18.37 -20.64
CA LYS A 151 26.40 19.03 -21.92
C LYS A 151 25.86 18.07 -23.00
N GLU A 152 26.41 16.87 -23.11
CA GLU A 152 25.97 15.88 -24.07
C GLU A 152 24.57 15.34 -23.78
N ASP A 153 24.29 15.04 -22.52
CA ASP A 153 22.99 14.53 -22.08
C ASP A 153 21.92 15.61 -22.18
N PHE A 154 22.28 16.85 -21.84
CA PHE A 154 21.42 18.01 -22.01
C PHE A 154 21.05 18.24 -23.49
N ALA A 155 22.02 18.13 -24.42
CA ALA A 155 21.74 18.29 -25.84
C ALA A 155 20.77 17.23 -26.37
N LYS A 156 20.98 15.96 -26.00
CA LYS A 156 20.10 14.84 -26.37
C LYS A 156 18.71 14.99 -25.75
N PHE A 157 18.65 15.37 -24.49
CA PHE A 157 17.39 15.61 -23.77
C PHE A 157 16.60 16.77 -24.40
N LYS A 158 17.28 17.85 -24.78
CA LYS A 158 16.68 18.99 -25.48
C LYS A 158 16.13 18.61 -26.86
N GLU A 159 16.80 17.73 -27.60
CA GLU A 159 16.34 17.21 -28.87
C GLU A 159 15.10 16.35 -28.72
N PHE A 160 15.09 15.43 -27.74
CA PHE A 160 13.92 14.62 -27.38
C PHE A 160 12.70 15.48 -27.01
N LEU A 161 12.91 16.56 -26.28
CA LEU A 161 11.83 17.44 -25.82
C LEU A 161 11.29 18.35 -26.94
N LYS A 162 12.09 18.70 -27.94
CA LYS A 162 11.61 19.51 -29.06
C LYS A 162 10.46 18.87 -29.83
N ASP A 163 10.43 17.54 -29.86
CA ASP A 163 9.45 16.79 -30.61
C ASP A 163 8.21 16.41 -29.75
N ASN A 164 8.28 16.56 -28.41
CA ASN A 164 7.30 15.94 -27.50
C ASN A 164 6.64 16.89 -26.48
N THR A 165 7.16 18.12 -26.26
CA THR A 165 6.63 18.96 -25.15
C THR A 165 6.86 20.46 -25.39
N GLU A 166 5.95 21.28 -24.90
CA GLU A 166 6.17 22.73 -24.72
C GLU A 166 7.30 22.96 -23.71
N ARG A 167 8.11 24.01 -23.92
CA ARG A 167 9.34 24.31 -23.16
C ARG A 167 9.04 24.90 -21.80
N ASP A 168 8.33 24.16 -20.94
CA ASP A 168 8.06 24.55 -19.56
C ASP A 168 8.77 23.58 -18.62
N ILE A 169 9.34 24.09 -17.53
CA ILE A 169 10.05 23.30 -16.51
C ILE A 169 9.11 22.31 -15.82
N ASP A 170 7.84 22.69 -15.66
CA ASP A 170 6.83 21.82 -15.06
C ASP A 170 6.57 20.58 -15.90
N ASN A 171 6.61 20.70 -17.23
CA ASN A 171 6.50 19.55 -18.14
C ASN A 171 7.70 18.60 -18.01
N TYR A 172 8.88 19.12 -17.69
CA TYR A 172 10.08 18.29 -17.46
C TYR A 172 9.99 17.55 -16.12
N ILE A 173 9.51 18.22 -15.08
CA ILE A 173 9.27 17.62 -13.78
C ILE A 173 8.25 16.49 -13.91
N ASP A 174 7.13 16.73 -14.57
CA ASP A 174 6.08 15.74 -14.82
C ASP A 174 6.58 14.55 -15.64
N LEU A 175 7.40 14.77 -16.64
CA LEU A 175 7.99 13.70 -17.45
C LEU A 175 8.89 12.81 -16.60
N ILE A 176 9.77 13.41 -15.80
CA ILE A 176 10.68 12.66 -14.93
C ILE A 176 9.91 11.92 -13.85
N ASP A 177 8.89 12.53 -13.26
CA ASP A 177 8.04 11.87 -12.27
C ASP A 177 7.31 10.66 -12.87
N LYS A 178 6.77 10.79 -14.08
CA LYS A 178 6.17 9.67 -14.83
C LYS A 178 7.18 8.57 -15.14
N LEU A 179 8.40 8.91 -15.52
CA LEU A 179 9.45 7.93 -15.76
C LEU A 179 9.86 7.20 -14.48
N LEU A 180 10.00 7.93 -13.37
CA LEU A 180 10.31 7.37 -12.07
C LEU A 180 9.21 6.43 -11.56
N SER A 181 7.96 6.85 -11.66
CA SER A 181 6.81 6.05 -11.22
C SER A 181 6.59 4.80 -12.09
N HIS A 182 7.02 4.81 -13.34
CA HIS A 182 6.91 3.68 -14.27
C HIS A 182 8.22 2.91 -14.51
N ARG A 183 9.33 3.27 -13.84
CA ARG A 183 10.65 2.64 -14.05
C ARG A 183 10.62 1.12 -13.96
N TRP A 184 9.84 0.56 -13.06
CA TRP A 184 9.72 -0.89 -12.91
C TRP A 184 9.11 -1.57 -14.14
N LYS A 185 8.16 -0.91 -14.84
CA LYS A 185 7.57 -1.42 -16.08
C LYS A 185 8.60 -1.47 -17.19
N ILE A 186 9.45 -0.44 -17.27
CA ILE A 186 10.52 -0.35 -18.29
C ILE A 186 11.54 -1.46 -18.07
N ILE A 187 11.95 -1.70 -16.82
CA ILE A 187 12.88 -2.77 -16.47
C ILE A 187 12.28 -4.14 -16.81
N VAL A 188 11.06 -4.43 -16.35
CA VAL A 188 10.39 -5.72 -16.59
C VAL A 188 10.11 -5.96 -18.07
N LEU A 189 9.75 -4.92 -18.83
CA LEU A 189 9.53 -5.04 -20.28
C LEU A 189 10.85 -5.25 -21.02
N GLY A 190 11.92 -4.55 -20.63
CA GLY A 190 13.25 -4.75 -21.17
C GLY A 190 13.74 -6.18 -21.02
N ASP A 191 13.60 -6.75 -19.83
CA ASP A 191 13.98 -8.13 -19.53
C ASP A 191 13.11 -9.16 -20.29
N ARG A 192 11.78 -8.96 -20.32
CA ARG A 192 10.86 -9.89 -20.99
C ARG A 192 10.98 -9.91 -22.50
N LEU A 193 11.22 -8.76 -23.10
CA LEU A 193 11.32 -8.64 -24.55
C LEU A 193 12.68 -9.04 -25.06
N ASN A 194 13.64 -9.38 -24.15
CA ASN A 194 15.02 -9.73 -24.50
C ASN A 194 15.56 -8.74 -25.55
N ILE A 195 15.27 -7.45 -25.32
CA ILE A 195 15.63 -6.38 -26.24
C ILE A 195 17.14 -6.28 -26.18
N LYS A 196 17.79 -7.03 -27.07
CA LYS A 196 19.21 -6.81 -27.33
C LYS A 196 19.36 -5.34 -27.69
N ARG A 197 20.25 -4.64 -26.99
CA ARG A 197 20.61 -3.22 -27.19
C ARG A 197 20.83 -2.85 -28.66
N GLU A 198 21.10 -3.84 -29.50
CA GLU A 198 21.35 -3.69 -30.95
C GLU A 198 20.08 -3.61 -31.82
N ALA A 199 18.90 -4.02 -31.32
CA ALA A 199 17.68 -4.09 -32.12
C ALA A 199 16.94 -2.75 -32.26
N PHE A 200 17.18 -1.80 -31.37
CA PHE A 200 16.64 -0.44 -31.49
C PHE A 200 17.60 0.48 -32.19
N GLN A 201 17.58 0.45 -33.51
CA GLN A 201 18.28 1.47 -34.35
C GLN A 201 17.59 2.85 -34.35
N VAL A 202 16.71 3.13 -33.43
CA VAL A 202 16.33 4.51 -33.06
C VAL A 202 17.41 5.00 -32.10
N LYS A 203 18.56 5.28 -32.67
CA LYS A 203 19.86 5.50 -32.01
C LYS A 203 19.91 6.69 -31.07
N SER A 204 18.92 7.60 -31.02
CA SER A 204 18.97 8.80 -30.19
C SER A 204 18.18 8.69 -28.89
N ASN A 205 16.98 8.07 -28.92
CA ASN A 205 16.06 8.13 -27.78
C ASN A 205 16.31 7.07 -26.71
N PHE A 206 16.90 5.92 -27.08
CA PHE A 206 17.17 4.83 -26.14
C PHE A 206 18.36 5.13 -25.22
N ASN A 207 19.41 5.76 -25.74
CA ASN A 207 20.56 6.18 -24.93
C ASN A 207 20.18 7.24 -23.88
N ILE A 208 19.21 8.11 -24.17
CA ILE A 208 18.71 9.12 -23.22
C ILE A 208 17.96 8.42 -22.07
N MET A 209 17.12 7.42 -22.40
CA MET A 209 16.40 6.64 -21.38
C MET A 209 17.36 5.82 -20.50
N GLU A 210 18.40 5.20 -21.07
CA GLU A 210 19.42 4.50 -20.29
C GLU A 210 20.19 5.46 -19.37
N ASN A 211 20.65 6.59 -19.89
CA ASN A 211 21.35 7.60 -19.11
C ASN A 211 20.45 8.18 -18.02
N LEU A 212 19.17 8.44 -18.29
CA LEU A 212 18.20 8.88 -17.30
C LEU A 212 17.98 7.80 -16.21
N LEU A 213 17.85 6.54 -16.59
CA LEU A 213 17.71 5.43 -15.64
C LEU A 213 18.97 5.22 -14.81
N GLU A 214 20.16 5.40 -15.39
CA GLU A 214 21.43 5.32 -14.69
C GLU A 214 21.61 6.48 -13.70
N ILE A 215 21.27 7.73 -14.12
CA ILE A 215 21.26 8.91 -13.25
C ILE A 215 20.25 8.74 -12.12
N VAL A 216 19.04 8.30 -12.43
CA VAL A 216 17.98 8.01 -11.45
C VAL A 216 18.41 6.91 -10.49
N GLY A 217 19.02 5.84 -11.01
CA GLY A 217 19.56 4.74 -10.22
C GLY A 217 20.66 5.21 -9.27
N SER A 218 21.61 6.01 -9.74
CA SER A 218 22.71 6.54 -8.94
C SER A 218 22.22 7.47 -7.82
N VAL A 219 21.28 8.38 -8.11
CA VAL A 219 20.69 9.29 -7.10
C VAL A 219 19.88 8.53 -6.04
N ALA A 220 19.21 7.45 -6.43
CA ALA A 220 18.45 6.63 -5.49
C ALA A 220 19.35 5.78 -4.56
N ILE A 221 20.57 5.44 -5.00
CA ILE A 221 21.54 4.64 -4.25
C ILE A 221 22.41 5.50 -3.31
N GLU A 222 22.70 6.76 -3.67
CA GLU A 222 23.53 7.67 -2.86
C GLU A 222 22.95 8.01 -1.48
N LYS A 223 21.72 7.62 -1.17
CA LYS A 223 21.05 7.94 0.11
C LYS A 223 21.30 6.95 1.25
N LYS A 224 22.43 6.20 1.30
CA LYS A 224 22.78 5.51 2.58
C LYS A 224 24.24 5.09 2.68
N GLU A 225 25.03 5.93 3.32
CA GLU A 225 26.00 5.41 4.30
C GLU A 225 25.26 5.20 5.63
N PRO A 226 25.42 4.04 6.28
CA PRO A 226 24.87 3.85 7.61
C PRO A 226 25.61 4.77 8.57
N THR A 227 24.94 5.73 9.17
CA THR A 227 25.43 6.37 10.38
C THR A 227 25.56 5.29 11.42
N GLU A 228 26.80 4.95 11.78
CA GLU A 228 27.11 4.15 12.96
C GLU A 228 26.44 4.80 14.16
N ALA A 229 25.42 4.15 14.68
CA ALA A 229 24.85 4.49 15.98
C ALA A 229 25.59 3.64 17.02
N PHE A 230 26.33 4.35 17.88
CA PHE A 230 26.81 3.84 19.16
C PHE A 230 25.68 3.34 20.04
#